data_9645ba3f9cbb4c0e9fff0e3190205a6c
#
_entry.id   9645ba3f9cbb4c0e9fff0e3190205a6c
#
_cell.length_a   1.000
_cell.length_b   1.000
_cell.length_c   1.000
_cell.angle_alpha   90.00
_cell.angle_beta   90.00
_cell.angle_gamma   90.00
#
_symmetry.space_group_name_H-M   'P 1'
#
loop_
_entity.id
_entity.type
_entity.pdbx_description
1 polymer ?
#
loop_
_entity_poly.entity_id
_entity_poly.type
_entity_poly.pdbx_seq_one_letter_code
_entity_poly.pdbx_strand_id
1 'polypeptide(L)'
;MTLDELFSLDNLNEAFYECIKDGHWKESTHKYWANLLQNNLQLRKEILDGTYRVSQPVRFTIHERGKIRHIEAPAMRDRIVQKVICMKVLIPQITPYLIYDNYASLKHRGTSLARKRLEIDLREYIAEYGDDGCVLLIDIHDYFGSINVKRVEEQIHKHVKESAEVLNFIDYCIEASSHGDNGLNLGAEIPQICAVFYLYRLDNWIKIVQGEKAYGRYMDDIRCIVRDKDRAAMLLREAVKIIHSEGLEINEKKTQIVKLSHGFTYPQTKYNVDGNRLITRPTHDKITRERRRLKKQRKLVDEGRASEKEVFLWYISWRNELLADYNSCWKTIQSMDKEFYALFKPAPGHEKKSREELIEKGFREASYEDLQYYWRGIDGASGLFEGPPFAG
;
A
#
# COMPACT_ATOMS: atom_id res chain seq x y z
N MET A 1 -19.23 -23.66 9.39
CA MET A 1 -18.04 -24.43 8.97
C MET A 1 -17.35 -24.98 10.22
N THR A 2 -16.80 -26.20 10.17
CA THR A 2 -15.99 -26.79 11.26
C THR A 2 -14.51 -26.46 11.03
N LEU A 3 -13.67 -26.65 12.06
CA LEU A 3 -12.20 -26.52 11.87
C LEU A 3 -11.66 -27.55 10.87
N ASP A 4 -12.26 -28.75 10.83
CA ASP A 4 -11.89 -29.78 9.88
C ASP A 4 -12.12 -29.37 8.42
N GLU A 5 -13.26 -28.76 8.13
CA GLU A 5 -13.60 -28.22 6.80
C GLU A 5 -12.71 -27.02 6.46
N LEU A 6 -12.50 -26.09 7.42
CA LEU A 6 -11.73 -24.89 7.22
C LEU A 6 -10.26 -25.20 6.91
N PHE A 7 -9.65 -26.11 7.68
CA PHE A 7 -8.25 -26.51 7.52
C PHE A 7 -8.09 -27.82 6.74
N SER A 8 -8.94 -28.05 5.72
CA SER A 8 -8.73 -29.13 4.76
C SER A 8 -7.36 -28.99 4.08
N LEU A 9 -6.81 -30.11 3.61
CA LEU A 9 -5.50 -30.09 2.91
C LEU A 9 -5.51 -29.18 1.68
N ASP A 10 -6.64 -29.12 0.97
CA ASP A 10 -6.78 -28.25 -0.20
C ASP A 10 -6.69 -26.78 0.20
N ASN A 11 -7.36 -26.36 1.28
CA ASN A 11 -7.29 -25.00 1.78
C ASN A 11 -5.88 -24.63 2.29
N LEU A 12 -5.21 -25.57 2.98
CA LEU A 12 -3.83 -25.36 3.43
C LEU A 12 -2.84 -25.24 2.26
N ASN A 13 -3.00 -26.07 1.23
CA ASN A 13 -2.18 -26.00 0.01
C ASN A 13 -2.43 -24.69 -0.74
N GLU A 14 -3.70 -24.31 -0.96
CA GLU A 14 -4.05 -23.04 -1.59
C GLU A 14 -3.43 -21.85 -0.84
N ALA A 15 -3.58 -21.84 0.48
CA ALA A 15 -3.01 -20.79 1.34
C ALA A 15 -1.48 -20.74 1.26
N PHE A 16 -0.81 -21.89 1.21
CA PHE A 16 0.65 -21.92 1.00
C PHE A 16 1.04 -21.23 -0.31
N TYR A 17 0.42 -21.60 -1.43
CA TYR A 17 0.74 -20.99 -2.72
C TYR A 17 0.42 -19.50 -2.76
N GLU A 18 -0.64 -19.04 -2.11
CA GLU A 18 -0.90 -17.61 -1.94
C GLU A 18 0.17 -16.90 -1.10
N CYS A 19 0.67 -17.52 -0.03
CA CYS A 19 1.72 -16.96 0.81
C CYS A 19 3.06 -16.77 0.11
N ILE A 20 3.36 -17.58 -0.91
CA ILE A 20 4.67 -17.57 -1.57
C ILE A 20 4.74 -16.73 -2.84
N LYS A 21 3.62 -16.23 -3.37
CA LYS A 21 3.58 -15.46 -4.63
C LYS A 21 4.67 -14.39 -4.73
N ASP A 22 4.88 -13.65 -3.65
CA ASP A 22 5.85 -12.54 -3.58
C ASP A 22 7.12 -12.90 -2.78
N GLY A 23 7.38 -14.17 -2.54
CA GLY A 23 8.48 -14.58 -1.65
C GLY A 23 8.98 -16.00 -1.86
N HIS A 24 8.78 -16.57 -3.04
CA HIS A 24 9.19 -17.94 -3.38
C HIS A 24 10.70 -18.19 -3.24
N TRP A 25 11.56 -17.16 -3.40
CA TRP A 25 13.04 -17.26 -3.28
C TRP A 25 13.57 -17.36 -1.85
N LYS A 26 12.72 -17.16 -0.82
CA LYS A 26 13.17 -17.15 0.57
C LYS A 26 13.49 -18.57 1.06
N GLU A 27 14.60 -18.71 1.78
CA GLU A 27 15.04 -20.00 2.35
C GLU A 27 13.97 -20.65 3.23
N SER A 28 13.29 -19.86 4.06
CA SER A 28 12.20 -20.33 4.91
C SER A 28 11.02 -20.90 4.11
N THR A 29 10.76 -20.36 2.92
CA THR A 29 9.77 -20.88 1.98
C THR A 29 10.20 -22.24 1.44
N HIS A 30 11.45 -22.35 0.97
CA HIS A 30 11.99 -23.61 0.44
C HIS A 30 12.00 -24.73 1.48
N LYS A 31 12.39 -24.43 2.73
CA LYS A 31 12.36 -25.40 3.85
C LYS A 31 10.96 -25.96 4.09
N TYR A 32 9.93 -25.11 4.04
CA TYR A 32 8.56 -25.58 4.23
C TYR A 32 8.07 -26.37 3.01
N TRP A 33 8.36 -25.88 1.82
CA TRP A 33 7.93 -26.47 0.54
C TRP A 33 8.51 -27.88 0.32
N ALA A 34 9.75 -28.11 0.71
CA ALA A 34 10.41 -29.42 0.56
C ALA A 34 9.63 -30.59 1.18
N ASN A 35 8.84 -30.31 2.25
CA ASN A 35 8.01 -31.29 2.94
C ASN A 35 6.57 -30.79 3.07
N LEU A 36 6.03 -30.14 2.04
CA LEU A 36 4.74 -29.43 2.09
C LEU A 36 3.60 -30.31 2.60
N LEU A 37 3.43 -31.50 2.04
CA LEU A 37 2.35 -32.39 2.43
C LEU A 37 2.46 -32.83 3.91
N GLN A 38 3.66 -33.22 4.35
CA GLN A 38 3.88 -33.62 5.73
C GLN A 38 3.66 -32.47 6.70
N ASN A 39 4.17 -31.27 6.35
CA ASN A 39 4.01 -30.06 7.16
C ASN A 39 2.52 -29.67 7.28
N ASN A 40 1.77 -29.73 6.19
CA ASN A 40 0.33 -29.41 6.20
C ASN A 40 -0.50 -30.48 6.93
N LEU A 41 -0.16 -31.77 6.82
CA LEU A 41 -0.80 -32.85 7.59
C LEU A 41 -0.57 -32.66 9.09
N GLN A 42 0.68 -32.38 9.48
CA GLN A 42 1.03 -32.13 10.88
C GLN A 42 0.33 -30.88 11.41
N LEU A 43 0.33 -29.79 10.65
CA LEU A 43 -0.34 -28.54 11.01
C LEU A 43 -1.84 -28.76 11.23
N ARG A 44 -2.50 -29.45 10.28
CA ARG A 44 -3.92 -29.80 10.37
C ARG A 44 -4.21 -30.64 11.61
N LYS A 45 -3.39 -31.67 11.86
CA LYS A 45 -3.52 -32.51 13.06
C LYS A 45 -3.47 -31.68 14.33
N GLU A 46 -2.47 -30.81 14.47
CA GLU A 46 -2.30 -29.96 15.65
C GLU A 46 -3.51 -29.04 15.88
N ILE A 47 -4.10 -28.51 14.80
CA ILE A 47 -5.29 -27.66 14.88
C ILE A 47 -6.49 -28.48 15.39
N LEU A 48 -6.74 -29.65 14.80
CA LEU A 48 -7.89 -30.48 15.16
C LEU A 48 -7.75 -31.10 16.56
N ASP A 49 -6.54 -31.45 16.99
CA ASP A 49 -6.25 -31.96 18.33
C ASP A 49 -6.21 -30.86 19.41
N GLY A 50 -6.38 -29.57 19.04
CA GLY A 50 -6.29 -28.42 19.94
C GLY A 50 -4.88 -28.15 20.49
N THR A 51 -3.86 -28.76 19.88
CA THR A 51 -2.44 -28.63 20.30
C THR A 51 -1.68 -27.58 19.51
N TYR A 52 -2.28 -26.97 18.48
CA TYR A 52 -1.67 -25.89 17.72
C TYR A 52 -1.30 -24.71 18.63
N ARG A 53 -0.06 -24.24 18.48
CA ARG A 53 0.41 -22.99 19.11
C ARG A 53 1.11 -22.15 18.07
N VAL A 54 0.85 -20.83 18.10
CA VAL A 54 1.53 -19.86 17.23
C VAL A 54 3.01 -19.85 17.58
N SER A 55 3.86 -19.96 16.56
CA SER A 55 5.31 -19.99 16.71
C SER A 55 5.84 -18.60 17.05
N GLN A 56 7.03 -18.53 17.66
CA GLN A 56 7.70 -17.25 17.88
C GLN A 56 7.98 -16.55 16.52
N PRO A 57 7.51 -15.30 16.32
CA PRO A 57 7.75 -14.59 15.09
C PRO A 57 9.21 -14.17 14.96
N VAL A 58 9.66 -14.00 13.74
CA VAL A 58 10.96 -13.36 13.46
C VAL A 58 10.78 -11.86 13.65
N ARG A 59 11.52 -11.28 14.61
CA ARG A 59 11.47 -9.86 14.94
C ARG A 59 12.61 -9.12 14.25
N PHE A 60 12.28 -8.05 13.56
CA PHE A 60 13.25 -7.13 12.96
C PHE A 60 12.71 -5.73 12.89
N THR A 61 13.62 -4.78 12.74
CA THR A 61 13.29 -3.36 12.69
C THR A 61 13.50 -2.83 11.29
N ILE A 62 12.51 -2.10 10.78
CA ILE A 62 12.64 -1.34 9.54
C ILE A 62 12.60 0.16 9.83
N HIS A 63 13.42 0.90 9.10
CA HIS A 63 13.42 2.36 9.12
C HIS A 63 12.63 2.87 7.90
N GLU A 64 11.42 3.31 8.12
CA GLU A 64 10.55 3.82 7.08
C GLU A 64 10.16 5.27 7.33
N ARG A 65 10.56 6.16 6.42
CA ARG A 65 10.19 7.60 6.45
C ARG A 65 10.50 8.29 7.79
N GLY A 66 11.65 7.98 8.36
CA GLY A 66 12.07 8.54 9.66
C GLY A 66 11.39 7.92 10.88
N LYS A 67 10.49 6.96 10.68
CA LYS A 67 9.91 6.14 11.75
C LYS A 67 10.61 4.79 11.85
N ILE A 68 10.79 4.34 13.06
CA ILE A 68 11.24 2.98 13.38
C ILE A 68 9.98 2.12 13.52
N ARG A 69 9.91 1.02 12.76
CA ARG A 69 8.82 0.05 12.85
C ARG A 69 9.37 -1.29 13.29
N HIS A 70 8.82 -1.83 14.35
CA HIS A 70 9.11 -3.20 14.80
C HIS A 70 8.17 -4.14 14.05
N ILE A 71 8.74 -5.07 13.29
CA ILE A 71 7.99 -6.03 12.49
C ILE A 71 8.11 -7.40 13.15
N GLU A 72 7.00 -8.07 13.32
CA GLU A 72 6.88 -9.44 13.78
C GLU A 72 6.39 -10.31 12.62
N ALA A 73 7.32 -10.94 11.91
CA ALA A 73 6.99 -11.80 10.78
C ALA A 73 6.67 -13.22 11.26
N PRO A 74 5.45 -13.73 11.08
CA PRO A 74 5.10 -15.08 11.49
C PRO A 74 5.87 -16.13 10.70
N ALA A 75 6.09 -17.31 11.33
CA ALA A 75 6.63 -18.48 10.65
C ALA A 75 5.73 -18.93 9.50
N MET A 76 6.25 -19.69 8.52
CA MET A 76 5.47 -20.10 7.35
C MET A 76 4.20 -20.84 7.72
N ARG A 77 4.26 -21.76 8.71
CA ARG A 77 3.10 -22.48 9.20
C ARG A 77 1.97 -21.58 9.70
N ASP A 78 2.33 -20.54 10.45
CA ASP A 78 1.37 -19.60 11.02
C ASP A 78 0.82 -18.64 9.97
N ARG A 79 1.66 -18.27 8.97
CA ARG A 79 1.20 -17.52 7.79
C ARG A 79 0.14 -18.29 7.01
N ILE A 80 0.29 -19.62 6.86
CA ILE A 80 -0.69 -20.46 6.18
C ILE A 80 -1.99 -20.48 6.97
N VAL A 81 -1.95 -20.66 8.29
CA VAL A 81 -3.14 -20.61 9.16
C VAL A 81 -3.87 -19.28 9.00
N GLN A 82 -3.14 -18.15 9.14
CA GLN A 82 -3.72 -16.84 8.98
C GLN A 82 -4.30 -16.63 7.58
N LYS A 83 -3.60 -17.11 6.54
CA LYS A 83 -4.07 -17.04 5.16
C LYS A 83 -5.37 -17.80 4.95
N VAL A 84 -5.51 -19.01 5.47
CA VAL A 84 -6.76 -19.79 5.42
C VAL A 84 -7.90 -19.01 6.08
N ILE A 85 -7.69 -18.53 7.31
CA ILE A 85 -8.70 -17.75 8.04
C ILE A 85 -9.12 -16.50 7.25
N CYS A 86 -8.14 -15.73 6.76
CA CYS A 86 -8.42 -14.53 6.00
C CYS A 86 -9.16 -14.81 4.70
N MET A 87 -8.71 -15.80 3.92
CA MET A 87 -9.27 -16.09 2.60
C MET A 87 -10.66 -16.75 2.67
N LYS A 88 -10.86 -17.66 3.63
CA LYS A 88 -12.08 -18.49 3.67
C LYS A 88 -13.15 -17.93 4.60
N VAL A 89 -12.76 -17.14 5.60
CA VAL A 89 -13.68 -16.64 6.62
C VAL A 89 -13.75 -15.12 6.66
N LEU A 90 -12.66 -14.45 7.05
CA LEU A 90 -12.72 -13.03 7.37
C LEU A 90 -13.05 -12.18 6.15
N ILE A 91 -12.22 -12.22 5.09
CA ILE A 91 -12.38 -11.36 3.91
C ILE A 91 -13.77 -11.53 3.26
N PRO A 92 -14.26 -12.76 2.97
CA PRO A 92 -15.58 -12.94 2.37
C PRO A 92 -16.71 -12.32 3.21
N GLN A 93 -16.64 -12.47 4.55
CA GLN A 93 -17.75 -12.08 5.41
C GLN A 93 -17.70 -10.61 5.86
N ILE A 94 -16.52 -9.98 5.94
CA ILE A 94 -16.41 -8.55 6.30
C ILE A 94 -16.52 -7.61 5.08
N THR A 95 -16.13 -8.06 3.88
CA THR A 95 -16.12 -7.22 2.66
C THR A 95 -17.48 -6.56 2.37
N PRO A 96 -18.64 -7.22 2.56
CA PRO A 96 -19.95 -6.59 2.34
C PRO A 96 -20.21 -5.34 3.21
N TYR A 97 -19.52 -5.19 4.33
CA TYR A 97 -19.64 -4.05 5.23
C TYR A 97 -18.64 -2.93 4.94
N LEU A 98 -17.66 -3.20 4.09
CA LEU A 98 -16.63 -2.23 3.72
C LEU A 98 -17.07 -1.40 2.51
N ILE A 99 -16.82 -0.11 2.58
CA ILE A 99 -16.96 0.75 1.40
C ILE A 99 -15.93 0.37 0.32
N TYR A 100 -16.25 0.66 -0.94
CA TYR A 100 -15.31 0.44 -2.05
C TYR A 100 -14.01 1.24 -1.87
N ASP A 101 -14.10 2.45 -1.34
CA ASP A 101 -13.00 3.40 -1.16
C ASP A 101 -12.18 3.18 0.14
N ASN A 102 -12.19 1.96 0.68
CA ASN A 102 -11.20 1.47 1.63
C ASN A 102 -10.12 0.72 0.85
N TYR A 103 -8.88 1.23 0.84
CA TYR A 103 -7.86 0.83 -0.12
C TYR A 103 -6.77 -0.09 0.42
N ALA A 104 -6.82 -0.48 1.68
CA ALA A 104 -5.74 -1.25 2.31
C ALA A 104 -5.98 -2.76 2.28
N SER A 105 -4.90 -3.53 2.16
CA SER A 105 -4.77 -4.98 2.43
C SER A 105 -5.81 -5.93 1.82
N LEU A 106 -6.59 -5.49 0.85
CA LEU A 106 -7.52 -6.32 0.08
C LEU A 106 -7.03 -6.51 -1.35
N LYS A 107 -7.43 -7.62 -1.97
CA LYS A 107 -7.05 -7.93 -3.35
C LYS A 107 -7.49 -6.81 -4.30
N HIS A 108 -6.63 -6.43 -5.24
CA HIS A 108 -6.83 -5.32 -6.18
C HIS A 108 -6.97 -3.94 -5.53
N ARG A 109 -6.61 -3.79 -4.26
CA ARG A 109 -6.55 -2.52 -3.55
C ARG A 109 -5.11 -2.17 -3.22
N GLY A 110 -4.84 -0.94 -2.89
CA GLY A 110 -3.49 -0.47 -2.58
C GLY A 110 -3.35 1.04 -2.77
N THR A 111 -2.16 1.55 -2.54
CA THR A 111 -1.83 2.99 -2.67
C THR A 111 -2.07 3.53 -4.08
N SER A 112 -1.83 2.70 -5.11
CA SER A 112 -2.09 3.08 -6.51
C SER A 112 -3.58 3.30 -6.76
N LEU A 113 -4.46 2.42 -6.27
CA LEU A 113 -5.92 2.62 -6.36
C LEU A 113 -6.35 3.84 -5.55
N ALA A 114 -5.84 4.02 -4.32
CA ALA A 114 -6.15 5.16 -3.47
C ALA A 114 -5.84 6.48 -4.18
N ARG A 115 -4.68 6.57 -4.84
CA ARG A 115 -4.28 7.74 -5.63
C ARG A 115 -5.18 7.94 -6.84
N LYS A 116 -5.39 6.90 -7.65
CA LYS A 116 -6.25 6.97 -8.84
C LYS A 116 -7.66 7.43 -8.49
N ARG A 117 -8.25 6.89 -7.43
CA ARG A 117 -9.58 7.29 -6.97
C ARG A 117 -9.61 8.74 -6.49
N LEU A 118 -8.61 9.17 -5.72
CA LEU A 118 -8.51 10.58 -5.31
C LEU A 118 -8.39 11.52 -6.51
N GLU A 119 -7.62 11.15 -7.53
CA GLU A 119 -7.51 11.95 -8.75
C GLU A 119 -8.83 12.04 -9.53
N ILE A 120 -9.59 10.95 -9.58
CA ILE A 120 -10.94 10.93 -10.17
C ILE A 120 -11.86 11.85 -9.36
N ASP A 121 -11.95 11.66 -8.06
CA ASP A 121 -12.78 12.46 -7.17
C ASP A 121 -12.44 13.97 -7.27
N LEU A 122 -11.14 14.31 -7.35
CA LEU A 122 -10.69 15.70 -7.51
C LEU A 122 -11.07 16.26 -8.90
N ARG A 123 -10.92 15.51 -9.97
CA ARG A 123 -11.29 15.97 -11.33
C ARG A 123 -12.79 16.19 -11.44
N GLU A 124 -13.60 15.27 -10.92
CA GLU A 124 -15.06 15.41 -10.89
C GLU A 124 -15.46 16.63 -10.05
N TYR A 125 -14.85 16.79 -8.87
CA TYR A 125 -15.12 17.93 -8.00
C TYR A 125 -14.74 19.27 -8.66
N ILE A 126 -13.54 19.36 -9.25
CA ILE A 126 -13.03 20.56 -9.92
C ILE A 126 -13.91 20.93 -11.13
N ALA A 127 -14.37 19.93 -11.89
CA ALA A 127 -15.24 20.16 -13.03
C ALA A 127 -16.58 20.76 -12.63
N GLU A 128 -17.12 20.41 -11.46
CA GLU A 128 -18.40 20.89 -10.95
C GLU A 128 -18.28 22.19 -10.16
N TYR A 129 -17.21 22.35 -9.36
CA TYR A 129 -17.08 23.42 -8.35
C TYR A 129 -15.80 24.26 -8.47
N GLY A 130 -14.92 23.97 -9.42
CA GLY A 130 -13.60 24.63 -9.52
C GLY A 130 -12.69 24.29 -8.31
N ASP A 131 -11.90 25.26 -7.89
CA ASP A 131 -10.99 25.16 -6.76
C ASP A 131 -11.60 25.60 -5.42
N ASP A 132 -12.90 25.93 -5.41
CA ASP A 132 -13.64 26.29 -4.20
C ASP A 132 -14.07 25.03 -3.44
N GLY A 133 -13.48 24.83 -2.27
CA GLY A 133 -13.73 23.67 -1.44
C GLY A 133 -12.58 23.38 -0.48
N CYS A 134 -12.78 22.34 0.31
CA CYS A 134 -11.82 21.92 1.32
C CYS A 134 -11.54 20.41 1.24
N VAL A 135 -10.32 20.03 1.60
CA VAL A 135 -9.96 18.65 1.90
C VAL A 135 -9.82 18.50 3.40
N LEU A 136 -10.61 17.61 3.98
CA LEU A 136 -10.43 17.12 5.32
C LEU A 136 -9.48 15.92 5.29
N LEU A 137 -8.37 16.01 6.00
CA LEU A 137 -7.39 14.95 6.21
C LEU A 137 -7.39 14.58 7.68
N ILE A 138 -7.57 13.30 8.01
CA ILE A 138 -7.52 12.79 9.38
C ILE A 138 -6.45 11.69 9.42
N ASP A 139 -5.52 11.79 10.38
CA ASP A 139 -4.49 10.78 10.69
C ASP A 139 -4.79 10.23 12.09
N ILE A 140 -4.82 8.92 12.25
CA ILE A 140 -5.04 8.27 13.54
C ILE A 140 -3.70 8.13 14.25
N HIS A 141 -3.66 8.48 15.54
CA HIS A 141 -2.46 8.34 16.35
C HIS A 141 -2.19 6.86 16.63
N ASP A 142 -0.98 6.40 16.32
CA ASP A 142 -0.49 5.03 16.55
C ASP A 142 -1.55 3.94 16.28
N TYR A 143 -2.10 3.95 15.06
CA TYR A 143 -3.29 3.17 14.70
C TYR A 143 -3.20 1.71 15.13
N PHE A 144 -2.15 0.99 14.66
CA PHE A 144 -2.00 -0.44 14.99
C PHE A 144 -1.73 -0.69 16.48
N GLY A 145 -0.99 0.21 17.13
CA GLY A 145 -0.69 0.10 18.57
C GLY A 145 -1.87 0.44 19.48
N SER A 146 -2.89 1.13 18.95
CA SER A 146 -4.05 1.57 19.74
C SER A 146 -5.31 0.73 19.53
N ILE A 147 -5.35 -0.17 18.54
CA ILE A 147 -6.51 -1.03 18.28
C ILE A 147 -6.78 -1.92 19.50
N ASN A 148 -7.98 -1.85 20.04
CA ASN A 148 -8.40 -2.68 21.17
C ASN A 148 -8.81 -4.08 20.70
N VAL A 149 -8.14 -5.11 21.22
CA VAL A 149 -8.28 -6.51 20.80
C VAL A 149 -9.71 -7.02 21.04
N LYS A 150 -10.27 -6.77 22.22
CA LYS A 150 -11.66 -7.20 22.54
C LYS A 150 -12.71 -6.60 21.60
N ARG A 151 -12.52 -5.33 21.20
CA ARG A 151 -13.40 -4.72 20.20
C ARG A 151 -13.27 -5.35 18.82
N VAL A 152 -12.06 -5.76 18.44
CA VAL A 152 -11.87 -6.54 17.19
C VAL A 152 -12.67 -7.83 17.28
N GLU A 153 -12.54 -8.60 18.36
CA GLU A 153 -13.28 -9.85 18.57
C GLU A 153 -14.79 -9.61 18.55
N GLU A 154 -15.30 -8.60 19.28
CA GLU A 154 -16.72 -8.21 19.26
C GLU A 154 -17.22 -7.88 17.84
N GLN A 155 -16.43 -7.14 17.07
CA GLN A 155 -16.77 -6.81 15.68
C GLN A 155 -16.78 -8.07 14.80
N ILE A 156 -15.80 -8.96 14.95
CA ILE A 156 -15.75 -10.24 14.23
C ILE A 156 -16.96 -11.10 14.58
N HIS A 157 -17.23 -11.34 15.85
CA HIS A 157 -18.39 -12.14 16.31
C HIS A 157 -19.73 -11.57 15.83
N LYS A 158 -19.84 -10.26 15.71
CA LYS A 158 -21.06 -9.61 15.20
C LYS A 158 -21.29 -9.84 13.71
N HIS A 159 -20.23 -9.92 12.90
CA HIS A 159 -20.35 -9.91 11.43
C HIS A 159 -19.95 -11.23 10.77
N VAL A 160 -19.16 -12.05 11.44
CA VAL A 160 -18.71 -13.36 10.95
C VAL A 160 -19.63 -14.45 11.51
N LYS A 161 -20.28 -15.18 10.60
CA LYS A 161 -21.27 -16.22 10.95
C LYS A 161 -20.61 -17.58 10.79
N GLU A 162 -19.91 -18.01 11.83
CA GLU A 162 -19.24 -19.30 11.90
C GLU A 162 -19.59 -20.05 13.19
N SER A 163 -19.15 -21.31 13.29
CA SER A 163 -19.29 -22.08 14.53
C SER A 163 -18.48 -21.45 15.67
N ALA A 164 -18.91 -21.66 16.92
CA ALA A 164 -18.19 -21.18 18.09
C ALA A 164 -16.72 -21.68 18.12
N GLU A 165 -16.50 -22.90 17.64
CA GLU A 165 -15.17 -23.49 17.55
C GLU A 165 -14.25 -22.66 16.60
N VAL A 166 -14.74 -22.29 15.42
CA VAL A 166 -14.01 -21.48 14.45
C VAL A 166 -13.78 -20.06 14.98
N LEU A 167 -14.79 -19.44 15.60
CA LEU A 167 -14.66 -18.10 16.19
C LEU A 167 -13.63 -18.08 17.31
N ASN A 168 -13.67 -19.03 18.25
CA ASN A 168 -12.69 -19.16 19.32
C ASN A 168 -11.26 -19.37 18.79
N PHE A 169 -11.11 -20.09 17.69
CA PHE A 169 -9.81 -20.27 17.05
C PHE A 169 -9.31 -18.98 16.38
N ILE A 170 -10.21 -18.20 15.79
CA ILE A 170 -9.90 -16.87 15.24
C ILE A 170 -9.45 -15.93 16.37
N ASP A 171 -10.20 -15.87 17.49
CA ASP A 171 -9.84 -15.05 18.66
C ASP A 171 -8.45 -15.42 19.17
N TYR A 172 -8.16 -16.72 19.34
CA TYR A 172 -6.82 -17.18 19.70
C TYR A 172 -5.73 -16.66 18.74
N CYS A 173 -6.01 -16.67 17.43
CA CYS A 173 -5.02 -16.16 16.44
C CYS A 173 -4.88 -14.63 16.49
N ILE A 174 -5.95 -13.89 16.81
CA ILE A 174 -5.91 -12.43 17.01
C ILE A 174 -5.09 -12.11 18.27
N GLU A 175 -5.41 -12.74 19.40
CA GLU A 175 -4.69 -12.56 20.68
C GLU A 175 -3.20 -12.87 20.53
N ALA A 176 -2.85 -14.00 19.89
CA ALA A 176 -1.47 -14.40 19.63
C ALA A 176 -0.72 -13.45 18.68
N SER A 177 -1.46 -12.60 17.94
CA SER A 177 -0.92 -11.59 17.04
C SER A 177 -1.12 -10.16 17.58
N SER A 178 -1.20 -10.01 18.90
CA SER A 178 -1.41 -8.73 19.58
C SER A 178 -0.40 -8.50 20.70
N HIS A 179 -0.37 -7.30 21.25
CA HIS A 179 0.47 -6.89 22.38
C HIS A 179 -0.35 -6.72 23.68
N GLY A 180 -1.14 -7.73 24.03
CA GLY A 180 -2.08 -7.68 25.15
C GLY A 180 -3.42 -7.09 24.76
N ASP A 181 -4.04 -6.29 25.63
CA ASP A 181 -5.40 -5.76 25.42
C ASP A 181 -5.49 -4.74 24.30
N ASN A 182 -4.39 -4.08 23.96
CA ASN A 182 -4.28 -3.08 22.88
C ASN A 182 -3.05 -3.33 22.03
N GLY A 183 -3.19 -3.10 20.74
CA GLY A 183 -2.12 -3.18 19.77
C GLY A 183 -2.12 -4.49 18.99
N LEU A 184 -2.12 -4.34 17.67
CA LEU A 184 -2.00 -5.44 16.71
C LEU A 184 -0.58 -5.47 16.12
N ASN A 185 -0.02 -6.67 15.96
CA ASN A 185 1.32 -6.85 15.42
C ASN A 185 1.42 -6.44 13.96
N LEU A 186 2.50 -5.73 13.61
CA LEU A 186 2.83 -5.42 12.23
C LEU A 186 3.57 -6.60 11.59
N GLY A 187 3.09 -7.04 10.43
CA GLY A 187 3.73 -8.10 9.63
C GLY A 187 2.93 -9.39 9.51
N ALA A 188 1.80 -9.50 10.19
CA ALA A 188 0.86 -10.61 10.13
C ALA A 188 -0.42 -10.23 9.36
N GLU A 189 -1.09 -11.19 8.73
CA GLU A 189 -2.24 -10.91 7.85
C GLU A 189 -3.54 -10.65 8.62
N ILE A 190 -3.84 -11.46 9.64
CA ILE A 190 -5.05 -11.26 10.46
C ILE A 190 -5.08 -9.87 11.07
N PRO A 191 -4.03 -9.36 11.74
CA PRO A 191 -3.95 -7.98 12.20
C PRO A 191 -4.26 -6.92 11.13
N GLN A 192 -3.76 -7.12 9.91
CA GLN A 192 -4.01 -6.18 8.82
C GLN A 192 -5.48 -6.17 8.40
N ILE A 193 -6.11 -7.33 8.29
CA ILE A 193 -7.53 -7.45 7.92
C ILE A 193 -8.41 -6.89 9.04
N CYS A 194 -8.09 -7.16 10.30
CA CYS A 194 -8.77 -6.58 11.46
C CYS A 194 -8.67 -5.04 11.45
N ALA A 195 -7.49 -4.49 11.20
CA ALA A 195 -7.29 -3.05 11.11
C ALA A 195 -8.07 -2.42 9.94
N VAL A 196 -8.16 -3.09 8.78
CA VAL A 196 -9.02 -2.64 7.67
C VAL A 196 -10.48 -2.53 8.10
N PHE A 197 -10.96 -3.52 8.85
CA PHE A 197 -12.35 -3.59 9.26
C PHE A 197 -12.69 -2.69 10.46
N TYR A 198 -11.76 -2.43 11.35
CA TYR A 198 -11.98 -1.76 12.63
C TYR A 198 -12.77 -0.45 12.56
N LEU A 199 -12.50 0.38 11.56
CA LEU A 199 -13.18 1.66 11.34
C LEU A 199 -14.29 1.62 10.29
N TYR A 200 -14.86 0.44 9.98
CA TYR A 200 -15.94 0.32 8.98
C TYR A 200 -17.16 1.20 9.30
N ARG A 201 -17.45 1.43 10.58
CA ARG A 201 -18.56 2.31 11.04
C ARG A 201 -18.31 3.77 10.65
N LEU A 202 -17.07 4.24 10.81
CA LEU A 202 -16.69 5.59 10.40
C LEU A 202 -16.79 5.74 8.89
N ASP A 203 -16.26 4.76 8.13
CA ASP A 203 -16.32 4.76 6.68
C ASP A 203 -17.76 4.85 6.18
N ASN A 204 -18.64 4.00 6.71
CA ASN A 204 -20.06 3.98 6.35
C ASN A 204 -20.78 5.27 6.78
N TRP A 205 -20.46 5.81 7.96
CA TRP A 205 -21.07 7.05 8.39
C TRP A 205 -20.72 8.21 7.47
N ILE A 206 -19.45 8.41 7.12
CA ILE A 206 -19.05 9.52 6.22
C ILE A 206 -19.57 9.28 4.80
N LYS A 207 -19.30 8.08 4.25
CA LYS A 207 -19.57 7.80 2.82
C LYS A 207 -21.06 7.64 2.52
N ILE A 208 -21.78 6.91 3.38
CA ILE A 208 -23.18 6.52 3.13
C ILE A 208 -24.16 7.46 3.86
N VAL A 209 -24.00 7.61 5.19
CA VAL A 209 -24.96 8.39 5.99
C VAL A 209 -24.83 9.87 5.69
N GLN A 210 -23.61 10.40 5.62
CA GLN A 210 -23.38 11.81 5.30
C GLN A 210 -23.35 12.10 3.80
N GLY A 211 -23.28 11.07 2.94
CA GLY A 211 -23.33 11.17 1.50
C GLY A 211 -22.07 11.74 0.84
N GLU A 212 -20.92 11.73 1.55
CA GLU A 212 -19.68 12.29 1.03
C GLU A 212 -19.04 11.37 -0.02
N LYS A 213 -19.31 11.67 -1.29
CA LYS A 213 -18.85 10.85 -2.44
C LYS A 213 -17.33 10.77 -2.52
N ALA A 214 -16.64 11.88 -2.29
CA ALA A 214 -15.19 12.01 -2.39
C ALA A 214 -14.49 11.67 -1.06
N TYR A 215 -14.90 10.58 -0.41
CA TYR A 215 -14.31 10.02 0.80
C TYR A 215 -13.50 8.77 0.48
N GLY A 216 -12.39 8.56 1.18
CA GLY A 216 -11.62 7.33 1.11
C GLY A 216 -10.63 7.18 2.24
N ARG A 217 -10.26 5.94 2.56
CA ARG A 217 -9.36 5.59 3.66
C ARG A 217 -8.30 4.57 3.22
N TYR A 218 -7.08 4.80 3.67
CA TYR A 218 -5.98 3.84 3.60
C TYR A 218 -5.41 3.62 4.99
N MET A 219 -5.86 2.58 5.70
CA MET A 219 -5.57 2.31 7.12
C MET A 219 -5.93 3.51 8.01
N ASP A 220 -4.92 4.19 8.55
CA ASP A 220 -4.97 5.37 9.41
C ASP A 220 -5.14 6.69 8.63
N ASP A 221 -4.81 6.69 7.35
CA ASP A 221 -4.90 7.88 6.49
C ASP A 221 -6.33 8.03 5.90
N ILE A 222 -7.07 9.02 6.34
CA ILE A 222 -8.44 9.32 5.90
C ILE A 222 -8.46 10.63 5.13
N ARG A 223 -9.21 10.67 4.03
CA ARG A 223 -9.43 11.89 3.23
C ARG A 223 -10.90 12.08 2.88
N CYS A 224 -11.36 13.33 2.85
CA CYS A 224 -12.68 13.70 2.35
C CYS A 224 -12.64 15.07 1.69
N ILE A 225 -13.17 15.20 0.45
CA ILE A 225 -13.30 16.48 -0.24
C ILE A 225 -14.73 16.99 0.00
N VAL A 226 -14.85 18.22 0.47
CA VAL A 226 -16.12 18.83 0.83
C VAL A 226 -16.23 20.27 0.35
N ARG A 227 -17.46 20.80 0.29
CA ARG A 227 -17.78 22.11 -0.28
C ARG A 227 -17.14 23.28 0.49
N ASP A 228 -17.09 23.21 1.80
CA ASP A 228 -16.66 24.32 2.63
C ASP A 228 -16.02 23.85 3.93
N LYS A 229 -15.45 24.82 4.64
CA LYS A 229 -14.77 24.59 5.92
C LYS A 229 -15.73 24.19 7.06
N ASP A 230 -16.96 24.70 7.04
CA ASP A 230 -17.95 24.42 8.10
C ASP A 230 -18.42 22.97 8.00
N ARG A 231 -18.65 22.48 6.77
CA ARG A 231 -18.94 21.06 6.51
C ARG A 231 -17.78 20.18 6.93
N ALA A 232 -16.54 20.54 6.59
CA ALA A 232 -15.34 19.81 7.00
C ALA A 232 -15.21 19.77 8.52
N ALA A 233 -15.43 20.90 9.21
CA ALA A 233 -15.35 20.99 10.67
C ALA A 233 -16.45 20.18 11.37
N MET A 234 -17.65 20.15 10.82
CA MET A 234 -18.75 19.31 11.32
C MET A 234 -18.40 17.82 11.20
N LEU A 235 -17.95 17.39 10.01
CA LEU A 235 -17.54 16.00 9.78
C LEU A 235 -16.40 15.59 10.70
N LEU A 236 -15.38 16.44 10.86
CA LEU A 236 -14.27 16.17 11.77
C LEU A 236 -14.74 15.97 13.20
N ARG A 237 -15.57 16.88 13.72
CA ARG A 237 -16.07 16.79 15.09
C ARG A 237 -16.82 15.50 15.36
N GLU A 238 -17.69 15.07 14.43
CA GLU A 238 -18.46 13.85 14.60
C GLU A 238 -17.58 12.59 14.33
N ALA A 239 -16.65 12.65 13.37
CA ALA A 239 -15.68 11.59 13.12
C ALA A 239 -14.82 11.32 14.37
N VAL A 240 -14.35 12.37 15.05
CA VAL A 240 -13.60 12.25 16.31
C VAL A 240 -14.39 11.51 17.37
N LYS A 241 -15.70 11.79 17.52
CA LYS A 241 -16.54 11.06 18.48
C LYS A 241 -16.61 9.56 18.15
N ILE A 242 -16.76 9.22 16.86
CA ILE A 242 -16.79 7.83 16.43
C ILE A 242 -15.43 7.18 16.68
N ILE A 243 -14.32 7.83 16.31
CA ILE A 243 -12.96 7.35 16.54
C ILE A 243 -12.70 7.10 18.02
N HIS A 244 -13.05 8.06 18.88
CA HIS A 244 -12.94 7.90 20.34
C HIS A 244 -13.83 6.78 20.88
N SER A 245 -15.04 6.59 20.32
CA SER A 245 -15.90 5.48 20.72
C SER A 245 -15.33 4.11 20.37
N GLU A 246 -14.42 4.04 19.40
CA GLU A 246 -13.65 2.83 19.08
C GLU A 246 -12.33 2.72 19.88
N GLY A 247 -12.07 3.63 20.83
CA GLY A 247 -10.86 3.62 21.65
C GLY A 247 -9.61 4.15 20.96
N LEU A 248 -9.77 4.88 19.87
CA LEU A 248 -8.67 5.47 19.10
C LEU A 248 -8.64 6.99 19.29
N GLU A 249 -7.50 7.60 18.99
CA GLU A 249 -7.30 9.03 19.01
C GLU A 249 -6.78 9.56 17.68
N ILE A 250 -7.14 10.79 17.32
CA ILE A 250 -6.58 11.45 16.14
C ILE A 250 -5.19 12.01 16.43
N ASN A 251 -4.37 12.09 15.41
CA ASN A 251 -3.13 12.86 15.45
C ASN A 251 -3.44 14.32 15.09
N GLU A 252 -3.64 15.17 16.09
CA GLU A 252 -4.01 16.57 15.90
C GLU A 252 -3.02 17.35 15.04
N LYS A 253 -1.71 17.01 15.10
CA LYS A 253 -0.66 17.71 14.32
C LYS A 253 -0.76 17.44 12.83
N LYS A 254 -1.34 16.30 12.44
CA LYS A 254 -1.46 15.89 11.03
C LYS A 254 -2.90 16.00 10.52
N THR A 255 -3.88 16.00 11.43
CA THR A 255 -5.28 16.21 11.07
C THR A 255 -5.48 17.67 10.68
N GLN A 256 -6.01 17.91 9.49
CA GLN A 256 -6.12 19.27 8.96
C GLN A 256 -7.28 19.43 7.98
N ILE A 257 -7.79 20.65 7.90
CA ILE A 257 -8.73 21.10 6.89
C ILE A 257 -7.98 22.09 6.00
N VAL A 258 -7.81 21.75 4.74
CA VAL A 258 -7.03 22.54 3.77
C VAL A 258 -7.91 22.97 2.62
N LYS A 259 -7.87 24.26 2.24
CA LYS A 259 -8.52 24.72 1.00
C LYS A 259 -7.89 24.06 -0.22
N LEU A 260 -8.70 23.65 -1.19
CA LEU A 260 -8.21 23.03 -2.44
C LEU A 260 -7.22 23.94 -3.17
N SER A 261 -7.48 25.26 -3.21
CA SER A 261 -6.60 26.26 -3.84
C SER A 261 -5.19 26.34 -3.20
N HIS A 262 -5.03 25.92 -1.94
CA HIS A 262 -3.70 25.90 -1.28
C HIS A 262 -2.91 24.63 -1.60
N GLY A 263 -3.57 23.60 -2.15
CA GLY A 263 -2.98 22.28 -2.37
C GLY A 263 -2.74 21.52 -1.06
N PHE A 264 -2.58 20.20 -1.17
CA PHE A 264 -2.36 19.31 -0.04
C PHE A 264 -1.47 18.12 -0.42
N THR A 265 -1.07 17.35 0.58
CA THR A 265 -0.28 16.12 0.38
C THR A 265 -1.06 14.92 0.92
N TYR A 266 -1.27 13.88 0.06
CA TYR A 266 -1.93 12.62 0.45
C TYR A 266 -1.58 11.49 -0.52
N PRO A 267 -1.46 10.26 -0.10
CA PRO A 267 -0.28 9.80 0.62
C PRO A 267 0.94 9.91 -0.32
N GLN A 268 1.95 10.66 0.03
CA GLN A 268 3.21 10.89 -0.73
C GLN A 268 3.07 11.57 -2.11
N THR A 269 1.88 12.03 -2.45
CA THR A 269 1.61 12.83 -3.65
C THR A 269 1.20 14.22 -3.22
N LYS A 270 1.80 15.23 -3.82
CA LYS A 270 1.37 16.62 -3.66
C LYS A 270 0.37 16.95 -4.74
N TYR A 271 -0.82 17.36 -4.32
CA TYR A 271 -1.92 17.80 -5.17
C TYR A 271 -2.03 19.31 -5.11
N ASN A 272 -2.12 19.95 -6.25
CA ASN A 272 -2.44 21.38 -6.38
C ASN A 272 -3.55 21.53 -7.42
N VAL A 273 -4.43 22.46 -7.17
CA VAL A 273 -5.47 22.86 -8.12
C VAL A 273 -5.14 24.26 -8.63
N ASP A 274 -5.12 24.44 -9.94
CA ASP A 274 -4.86 25.72 -10.59
C ASP A 274 -5.96 25.96 -11.63
N GLY A 275 -6.96 26.73 -11.23
CA GLY A 275 -8.23 26.84 -11.95
C GLY A 275 -8.88 25.46 -12.08
N ASN A 276 -9.11 25.02 -13.31
CA ASN A 276 -9.71 23.71 -13.62
C ASN A 276 -8.67 22.59 -13.83
N ARG A 277 -7.39 22.82 -13.50
CA ARG A 277 -6.31 21.85 -13.71
C ARG A 277 -5.86 21.24 -12.39
N LEU A 278 -5.93 19.91 -12.32
CA LEU A 278 -5.30 19.14 -11.26
C LEU A 278 -3.82 18.93 -11.59
N ILE A 279 -2.93 19.33 -10.68
CA ILE A 279 -1.49 19.17 -10.79
C ILE A 279 -1.02 18.19 -9.71
N THR A 280 -0.40 17.09 -10.13
CA THR A 280 0.16 16.08 -9.23
C THR A 280 1.69 16.06 -9.33
N ARG A 281 2.34 16.03 -8.16
CA ARG A 281 3.81 16.00 -8.05
C ARG A 281 4.27 15.03 -6.98
N PRO A 282 5.45 14.39 -7.14
CA PRO A 282 6.07 13.66 -6.04
C PRO A 282 6.43 14.61 -4.89
N THR A 283 6.37 14.10 -3.66
CA THR A 283 6.84 14.88 -2.49
C THR A 283 8.35 15.06 -2.53
N HIS A 284 8.83 16.12 -1.90
CA HIS A 284 10.28 16.39 -1.76
C HIS A 284 11.00 15.20 -1.09
N ASP A 285 10.40 14.62 -0.07
CA ASP A 285 10.97 13.48 0.67
C ASP A 285 11.10 12.22 -0.21
N LYS A 286 10.12 11.95 -1.10
CA LYS A 286 10.23 10.84 -2.08
C LYS A 286 11.47 11.04 -2.95
N ILE A 287 11.70 12.24 -3.48
CA ILE A 287 12.84 12.54 -4.35
C ILE A 287 14.16 12.52 -3.58
N THR A 288 14.20 13.12 -2.38
CA THR A 288 15.43 13.13 -1.54
C THR A 288 15.85 11.70 -1.18
N ARG A 289 14.92 10.82 -0.88
CA ARG A 289 15.19 9.41 -0.60
C ARG A 289 15.80 8.71 -1.82
N GLU A 290 15.26 8.93 -3.01
CA GLU A 290 15.80 8.33 -4.23
C GLU A 290 17.21 8.88 -4.58
N ARG A 291 17.48 10.16 -4.33
CA ARG A 291 18.83 10.71 -4.44
C ARG A 291 19.82 10.01 -3.50
N ARG A 292 19.41 9.77 -2.25
CA ARG A 292 20.25 9.03 -1.29
C ARG A 292 20.46 7.58 -1.73
N ARG A 293 19.41 6.95 -2.27
CA ARG A 293 19.47 5.59 -2.80
C ARG A 293 20.43 5.52 -3.99
N LEU A 294 20.37 6.46 -4.92
CA LEU A 294 21.27 6.55 -6.07
C LEU A 294 22.75 6.61 -5.65
N LYS A 295 23.09 7.46 -4.66
CA LYS A 295 24.44 7.53 -4.10
C LYS A 295 24.86 6.21 -3.42
N LYS A 296 23.94 5.51 -2.75
CA LYS A 296 24.22 4.20 -2.18
C LYS A 296 24.48 3.15 -3.26
N GLN A 297 23.71 3.17 -4.33
CA GLN A 297 23.91 2.24 -5.47
C GLN A 297 25.30 2.46 -6.11
N ARG A 298 25.78 3.71 -6.25
CA ARG A 298 27.15 3.97 -6.74
C ARG A 298 28.19 3.26 -5.87
N LYS A 299 28.08 3.38 -4.53
CA LYS A 299 28.99 2.69 -3.61
C LYS A 299 28.97 1.15 -3.78
N LEU A 300 27.78 0.57 -3.96
CA LEU A 300 27.65 -0.89 -4.17
C LEU A 300 28.30 -1.33 -5.47
N VAL A 301 28.23 -0.52 -6.51
CA VAL A 301 28.92 -0.78 -7.79
C VAL A 301 30.44 -0.66 -7.61
N ASP A 302 30.94 0.37 -6.90
CA ASP A 302 32.36 0.53 -6.60
C ASP A 302 32.93 -0.63 -5.77
N GLU A 303 32.11 -1.21 -4.89
CA GLU A 303 32.43 -2.39 -4.08
C GLU A 303 32.26 -3.73 -4.84
N GLY A 304 31.85 -3.71 -6.11
CA GLY A 304 31.59 -4.92 -6.91
C GLY A 304 30.36 -5.73 -6.46
N ARG A 305 29.47 -5.17 -5.65
CA ARG A 305 28.26 -5.80 -5.07
C ARG A 305 26.99 -5.56 -5.89
N ALA A 306 27.05 -4.71 -6.89
CA ALA A 306 26.00 -4.47 -7.86
C ALA A 306 26.64 -4.14 -9.21
N SER A 307 25.96 -4.44 -10.30
CA SER A 307 26.40 -4.04 -11.65
C SER A 307 25.78 -2.70 -12.05
N GLU A 308 26.46 -1.94 -12.91
CA GLU A 308 25.89 -0.70 -13.46
C GLU A 308 24.60 -0.97 -14.25
N LYS A 309 24.48 -2.14 -14.91
CA LYS A 309 23.28 -2.56 -15.63
C LYS A 309 22.08 -2.73 -14.70
N GLU A 310 22.25 -3.37 -13.54
CA GLU A 310 21.17 -3.52 -12.55
C GLU A 310 20.71 -2.16 -12.00
N VAL A 311 21.66 -1.28 -11.71
CA VAL A 311 21.34 0.08 -11.21
C VAL A 311 20.63 0.89 -12.29
N PHE A 312 21.05 0.76 -13.54
CA PHE A 312 20.39 1.41 -14.67
C PHE A 312 18.94 0.94 -14.82
N LEU A 313 18.70 -0.39 -14.87
CA LEU A 313 17.34 -0.96 -14.98
C LEU A 313 16.45 -0.50 -13.82
N TRP A 314 16.98 -0.50 -12.60
CA TRP A 314 16.25 0.04 -11.46
C TRP A 314 15.92 1.53 -11.64
N TYR A 315 16.86 2.36 -12.09
CA TYR A 315 16.64 3.78 -12.28
C TYR A 315 15.57 4.08 -13.34
N ILE A 316 15.61 3.36 -14.46
CA ILE A 316 14.62 3.49 -15.53
C ILE A 316 13.22 3.07 -15.05
N SER A 317 13.12 1.98 -14.31
CA SER A 317 11.85 1.54 -13.72
C SER A 317 11.24 2.63 -12.82
N TRP A 318 12.05 3.19 -11.90
CA TRP A 318 11.64 4.27 -11.03
C TRP A 318 11.23 5.55 -11.81
N ARG A 319 11.99 5.90 -12.82
CA ARG A 319 11.72 7.05 -13.69
C ARG A 319 10.39 6.91 -14.43
N ASN A 320 10.13 5.74 -14.98
CA ASN A 320 8.87 5.42 -15.68
C ASN A 320 7.69 5.42 -14.70
N GLU A 321 7.85 4.91 -13.50
CA GLU A 321 6.85 5.04 -12.43
C GLU A 321 6.50 6.51 -12.17
N LEU A 322 7.50 7.40 -12.08
CA LEU A 322 7.24 8.83 -11.88
C LEU A 322 6.42 9.43 -13.03
N LEU A 323 6.75 9.10 -14.27
CA LEU A 323 6.04 9.59 -15.45
C LEU A 323 4.59 9.08 -15.51
N ALA A 324 4.36 7.84 -15.12
CA ALA A 324 3.03 7.26 -15.07
C ALA A 324 2.19 7.84 -13.91
N ASP A 325 2.84 8.19 -12.81
CA ASP A 325 2.19 8.57 -11.55
C ASP A 325 1.89 10.06 -11.42
N TYR A 326 2.62 10.94 -12.13
CA TYR A 326 2.55 12.38 -11.91
C TYR A 326 2.49 13.15 -13.22
N ASN A 327 1.55 14.07 -13.31
CA ASN A 327 1.40 14.90 -14.52
C ASN A 327 2.31 16.15 -14.53
N SER A 328 3.06 16.40 -13.46
CA SER A 328 3.98 17.55 -13.35
C SER A 328 5.27 17.15 -12.63
N CYS A 329 6.03 16.22 -13.24
CA CYS A 329 7.31 15.74 -12.66
C CYS A 329 8.52 15.96 -13.58
N TRP A 330 8.35 16.54 -14.75
CA TRP A 330 9.41 16.66 -15.77
C TRP A 330 10.70 17.32 -15.26
N LYS A 331 10.58 18.48 -14.59
CA LYS A 331 11.76 19.17 -14.01
C LYS A 331 12.49 18.31 -12.96
N THR A 332 11.73 17.52 -12.21
CA THR A 332 12.28 16.57 -11.23
C THR A 332 13.06 15.47 -11.93
N ILE A 333 12.49 14.90 -13.00
CA ILE A 333 13.15 13.86 -13.81
C ILE A 333 14.43 14.40 -14.42
N GLN A 334 14.41 15.57 -15.07
CA GLN A 334 15.61 16.18 -15.63
C GLN A 334 16.72 16.37 -14.58
N SER A 335 16.36 16.81 -13.37
CA SER A 335 17.31 16.96 -12.26
C SER A 335 17.89 15.63 -11.82
N MET A 336 17.08 14.59 -11.76
CA MET A 336 17.52 13.24 -11.37
C MET A 336 18.35 12.56 -12.47
N ASP A 337 17.95 12.73 -13.73
CA ASP A 337 18.73 12.25 -14.90
C ASP A 337 20.14 12.85 -14.88
N LYS A 338 20.25 14.15 -14.61
CA LYS A 338 21.56 14.84 -14.47
C LYS A 338 22.42 14.23 -13.36
N GLU A 339 21.82 13.94 -12.19
CA GLU A 339 22.54 13.31 -11.08
C GLU A 339 22.93 11.86 -11.41
N PHE A 340 22.01 11.10 -12.05
CA PHE A 340 22.28 9.74 -12.46
C PHE A 340 23.48 9.66 -13.40
N TYR A 341 23.49 10.46 -14.47
CA TYR A 341 24.60 10.45 -15.45
C TYR A 341 25.91 11.07 -14.93
N ALA A 342 25.87 11.87 -13.90
CA ALA A 342 27.06 12.31 -13.19
C ALA A 342 27.73 11.18 -12.39
N LEU A 343 26.93 10.23 -11.88
CA LEU A 343 27.41 9.10 -11.08
C LEU A 343 27.73 7.86 -11.93
N PHE A 344 26.95 7.62 -12.97
CA PHE A 344 27.05 6.45 -13.84
C PHE A 344 27.27 6.92 -15.27
N LYS A 345 28.43 6.61 -15.83
CA LYS A 345 28.73 6.95 -17.23
C LYS A 345 27.83 6.08 -18.13
N PRO A 346 27.26 6.65 -19.20
CA PRO A 346 26.60 5.83 -20.22
C PRO A 346 27.58 4.82 -20.79
N ALA A 347 27.12 3.61 -21.08
CA ALA A 347 27.94 2.61 -21.73
C ALA A 347 28.51 3.16 -23.07
N PRO A 348 29.75 2.82 -23.44
CA PRO A 348 30.32 3.27 -24.70
C PRO A 348 29.37 2.96 -25.88
N GLY A 349 29.04 3.96 -26.68
CA GLY A 349 28.08 3.85 -27.79
C GLY A 349 26.70 4.48 -27.52
N HIS A 350 26.44 4.94 -26.30
CA HIS A 350 25.21 5.65 -25.94
C HIS A 350 25.52 7.13 -25.63
N GLU A 351 25.90 7.88 -26.65
CA GLU A 351 26.02 9.34 -26.52
C GLU A 351 24.64 9.97 -26.38
N LYS A 352 24.58 10.96 -25.50
CA LYS A 352 23.40 11.78 -25.27
C LYS A 352 23.06 12.54 -26.55
N LYS A 353 22.07 12.12 -27.31
CA LYS A 353 21.57 12.91 -28.44
C LYS A 353 21.00 14.23 -27.93
N SER A 354 21.34 15.32 -28.58
CA SER A 354 20.79 16.62 -28.25
C SER A 354 19.31 16.65 -28.60
N ARG A 355 18.56 17.58 -27.98
CA ARG A 355 17.14 17.80 -28.30
C ARG A 355 16.97 18.11 -29.80
N GLU A 356 17.93 18.84 -30.37
CA GLU A 356 17.96 19.19 -31.79
C GLU A 356 18.11 17.95 -32.69
N GLU A 357 18.96 16.98 -32.32
CA GLU A 357 19.14 15.71 -33.07
C GLU A 357 17.90 14.82 -33.03
N LEU A 358 17.13 14.89 -31.94
CA LEU A 358 15.86 14.15 -31.81
C LEU A 358 14.78 14.82 -32.67
N ILE A 359 14.71 16.16 -32.69
CA ILE A 359 13.78 16.94 -33.51
C ILE A 359 14.05 16.72 -35.00
N GLU A 360 15.33 16.75 -35.43
CA GLU A 360 15.74 16.46 -36.83
C GLU A 360 15.33 15.05 -37.31
N LYS A 361 15.23 14.10 -36.36
CA LYS A 361 14.74 12.74 -36.63
C LYS A 361 13.24 12.57 -36.59
N GLY A 362 12.48 13.66 -36.52
CA GLY A 362 11.02 13.65 -36.58
C GLY A 362 10.31 13.46 -35.24
N PHE A 363 11.02 13.53 -34.10
CA PHE A 363 10.40 13.50 -32.79
C PHE A 363 9.89 14.91 -32.42
N ARG A 364 8.60 15.05 -32.29
CA ARG A 364 7.97 16.26 -31.77
C ARG A 364 8.29 16.41 -30.28
N GLU A 365 8.28 17.64 -29.75
CA GLU A 365 8.66 18.01 -28.37
C GLU A 365 8.70 16.86 -27.37
N ALA A 366 9.85 16.64 -26.71
CA ALA A 366 10.20 15.48 -25.85
C ALA A 366 8.98 14.81 -25.20
N SER A 367 8.36 13.89 -25.92
CA SER A 367 7.24 13.07 -25.47
C SER A 367 7.78 11.82 -24.73
N TYR A 368 6.91 11.09 -24.08
CA TYR A 368 7.24 9.79 -23.49
C TYR A 368 7.87 8.81 -24.52
N GLU A 369 7.46 8.89 -25.78
CA GLU A 369 7.97 8.08 -26.90
C GLU A 369 9.39 8.44 -27.27
N ASP A 370 9.78 9.72 -27.23
CA ASP A 370 11.15 10.19 -27.48
C ASP A 370 12.13 9.60 -26.46
N LEU A 371 11.68 9.44 -25.23
CA LEU A 371 12.45 8.89 -24.13
C LEU A 371 12.59 7.36 -24.23
N GLN A 372 11.56 6.66 -24.68
CA GLN A 372 11.63 5.22 -24.96
C GLN A 372 12.62 4.91 -26.10
N TYR A 373 12.65 5.72 -27.14
CA TYR A 373 13.55 5.54 -28.28
C TYR A 373 15.02 5.76 -27.91
N TYR A 374 15.29 6.70 -27.02
CA TYR A 374 16.62 6.98 -26.49
C TYR A 374 17.26 5.75 -25.80
N TRP A 375 16.42 4.84 -25.26
CA TRP A 375 16.83 3.69 -24.47
C TRP A 375 16.77 2.34 -25.21
N ARG A 376 16.21 2.30 -26.42
CA ARG A 376 16.17 1.09 -27.27
C ARG A 376 17.55 0.60 -27.74
N GLY A 377 18.58 1.41 -27.55
CA GLY A 377 19.96 1.06 -27.94
C GLY A 377 20.72 0.20 -26.92
N ILE A 378 20.07 -0.25 -25.82
CA ILE A 378 20.71 -1.12 -24.85
C ILE A 378 20.40 -2.57 -25.22
N ASP A 379 21.41 -3.28 -25.74
CA ASP A 379 21.31 -4.69 -26.08
C ASP A 379 20.78 -5.50 -24.88
N GLY A 380 19.67 -6.18 -25.07
CA GLY A 380 18.98 -7.01 -24.09
C GLY A 380 17.76 -6.38 -23.40
N ALA A 381 17.43 -5.10 -23.62
CA ALA A 381 16.20 -4.48 -23.11
C ALA A 381 15.03 -4.56 -24.10
N SER A 382 15.28 -5.01 -25.34
CA SER A 382 14.27 -5.10 -26.41
C SER A 382 13.14 -6.10 -26.15
N GLY A 383 13.33 -7.04 -25.24
CA GLY A 383 12.31 -8.04 -24.88
C GLY A 383 11.35 -7.62 -23.76
N LEU A 384 11.58 -6.47 -23.09
CA LEU A 384 10.78 -6.05 -21.91
C LEU A 384 9.72 -4.99 -22.24
N PHE A 385 9.67 -4.49 -23.47
CA PHE A 385 8.82 -3.35 -23.86
C PHE A 385 7.90 -3.59 -25.05
N GLU A 386 7.62 -4.83 -25.39
CA GLU A 386 6.55 -5.18 -26.35
C GLU A 386 5.20 -5.25 -25.63
N GLY A 387 4.75 -4.10 -25.11
CA GLY A 387 3.36 -3.88 -24.75
C GLY A 387 2.72 -2.93 -25.77
N PRO A 388 1.42 -3.08 -26.09
CA PRO A 388 0.76 -2.21 -27.04
C PRO A 388 0.82 -0.75 -26.60
N PRO A 389 0.95 0.20 -27.51
CA PRO A 389 0.89 1.62 -27.16
C PRO A 389 -0.49 1.92 -26.57
N PHE A 390 -0.49 2.57 -25.43
CA PHE A 390 -1.73 3.07 -24.81
C PHE A 390 -2.40 4.03 -25.81
N ALA A 391 -3.48 3.56 -26.43
CA ALA A 391 -4.38 4.40 -27.19
C ALA A 391 -5.27 5.16 -26.23
N GLY A 392 -5.31 6.48 -26.41
CA GLY A 392 -6.33 7.41 -25.94
C GLY A 392 -6.20 7.87 -24.48
#